data_40d84263e9d88e2099246488595d4624
#
_entry.id   40d84263e9d88e2099246488595d4624
#
_cell.length_a   1.000
_cell.length_b   1.000
_cell.length_c   1.000
_cell.angle_alpha   90.00
_cell.angle_beta   90.00
_cell.angle_gamma   90.00
#
_symmetry.space_group_name_H-M   'P 1'
#
loop_
_entity.id
_entity.type
_entity.pdbx_description
1 polymer ?
#
loop_
_entity_poly.entity_id
_entity_poly.type
_entity_poly.pdbx_seq_one_letter_code
_entity_poly.pdbx_strand_id
1 'polypeptide(L)'
;MSAVERLDDQHVNRPAMNAADIPSIEAELIEEPAKGRAKLRPLLALAPYVSRYRGRAALAFVALTVAALTTLLVPIAVRRMIDFGLTPEGIELINSYFSVMLAVVGVLALASAARYYLVMTIGERIVADLRRDVFAHLLSLSPAFFDSARSGELISRLTADTTQLKSAVGASVSIALRNLMMFLGAAAMMVITSPKLSGFVLLAIPLIVLPLVAFGRWVRRLSRNAQDTLAEASAYAGELVGAIRTVQAYTSEQFAEKRFGGEVEQAYEAARTSTQARAVLTAIIIFIVFASVVAILWIGSHDVLSGAITPGRLGQFVLYAVFAAAGLGQLSEVWGEVSAASGAAERLFEILHV
;
A
#
# COMPACT_ATOMS: atom_id res chain seq x y z
N MET A 1 -3.69 15.29 -78.86
CA MET A 1 -2.89 15.46 -77.59
C MET A 1 -3.91 15.55 -76.47
N SER A 2 -3.99 14.47 -75.75
CA SER A 2 -5.02 14.25 -74.73
C SER A 2 -4.61 14.79 -73.38
N ALA A 3 -5.62 15.08 -72.57
CA ALA A 3 -5.47 15.67 -71.19
C ALA A 3 -4.65 14.88 -70.19
N VAL A 4 -4.06 13.76 -70.60
CA VAL A 4 -3.23 12.87 -69.72
C VAL A 4 -1.77 13.33 -69.66
N GLU A 5 -1.31 14.13 -70.65
CA GLU A 5 0.11 14.56 -70.74
C GLU A 5 0.47 15.82 -69.90
N ARG A 6 -0.49 16.40 -69.18
CA ARG A 6 -0.31 17.62 -68.37
C ARG A 6 -0.26 17.36 -66.87
N LEU A 7 -0.30 16.10 -66.40
CA LEU A 7 -0.27 15.76 -65.01
C LEU A 7 1.11 15.26 -64.50
N ASP A 8 2.07 15.06 -65.44
CA ASP A 8 3.38 14.44 -65.07
C ASP A 8 4.47 15.49 -64.76
N ASP A 9 4.23 16.79 -65.00
CA ASP A 9 5.26 17.82 -64.76
C ASP A 9 5.18 18.57 -63.42
N GLN A 10 4.29 18.18 -62.51
CA GLN A 10 4.15 18.86 -61.19
C GLN A 10 4.68 18.06 -60.01
N HIS A 11 5.29 16.89 -60.22
CA HIS A 11 5.78 16.05 -59.12
C HIS A 11 7.30 16.01 -58.91
N VAL A 12 8.07 16.85 -59.57
CA VAL A 12 9.56 16.83 -59.53
C VAL A 12 10.13 18.10 -58.89
N ASN A 13 9.62 18.58 -57.80
CA ASN A 13 10.40 19.50 -56.96
C ASN A 13 9.88 19.59 -55.51
N ARG A 14 9.88 18.46 -54.76
CA ARG A 14 9.87 18.54 -53.33
C ARG A 14 11.33 18.33 -52.84
N PRO A 15 11.90 19.27 -52.09
CA PRO A 15 13.20 19.04 -51.47
C PRO A 15 13.11 17.80 -50.55
N ALA A 16 14.07 16.91 -50.68
CA ALA A 16 14.22 15.75 -49.78
C ALA A 16 14.19 16.22 -48.34
N MET A 17 13.18 15.85 -47.64
CA MET A 17 13.07 16.11 -46.18
C MET A 17 14.26 15.40 -45.49
N ASN A 18 15.11 16.18 -44.86
CA ASN A 18 16.25 15.64 -44.12
C ASN A 18 15.72 14.71 -43.03
N ALA A 19 16.34 13.55 -42.86
CA ALA A 19 16.02 12.60 -41.82
C ALA A 19 16.15 13.16 -40.37
N ALA A 20 16.70 14.38 -40.24
CA ALA A 20 16.80 15.11 -38.99
C ALA A 20 15.53 15.92 -38.62
N ASP A 21 14.59 16.09 -39.57
CA ASP A 21 13.35 16.87 -39.37
C ASP A 21 12.09 16.02 -39.12
N ILE A 22 12.27 14.70 -38.93
CA ILE A 22 11.19 13.84 -38.45
C ILE A 22 11.14 14.03 -36.93
N PRO A 23 10.15 14.72 -36.36
CA PRO A 23 10.00 14.73 -34.90
C PRO A 23 9.86 13.27 -34.47
N SER A 24 10.78 12.85 -33.59
CA SER A 24 10.80 11.52 -33.02
C SER A 24 9.53 11.34 -32.20
N ILE A 25 8.45 10.89 -32.84
CA ILE A 25 7.18 10.48 -32.20
C ILE A 25 7.42 9.36 -31.15
N GLU A 26 8.57 8.68 -31.22
CA GLU A 26 9.00 7.70 -30.22
C GLU A 26 9.46 8.32 -28.89
N ALA A 27 9.83 9.59 -28.84
CA ALA A 27 10.25 10.23 -27.60
C ALA A 27 9.09 10.69 -26.71
N GLU A 28 7.88 10.84 -27.28
CA GLU A 28 6.69 11.32 -26.57
C GLU A 28 5.84 10.17 -25.99
N LEU A 29 6.14 8.92 -26.37
CA LEU A 29 5.42 7.72 -25.90
C LEU A 29 6.09 7.00 -24.73
N ILE A 30 7.27 7.45 -24.29
CA ILE A 30 7.96 6.93 -23.10
C ILE A 30 8.17 8.09 -22.10
N GLU A 31 7.11 8.82 -21.78
CA GLU A 31 7.09 9.46 -20.47
C GLU A 31 6.87 8.35 -19.44
N GLU A 32 7.97 7.88 -18.84
CA GLU A 32 7.90 7.20 -17.54
C GLU A 32 6.98 8.02 -16.64
N PRO A 33 5.99 7.39 -15.98
CA PRO A 33 5.14 8.13 -15.07
C PRO A 33 6.06 8.81 -14.05
N ALA A 34 6.11 10.13 -14.12
CA ALA A 34 6.90 10.96 -13.24
C ALA A 34 6.72 10.43 -11.81
N LYS A 35 7.82 10.16 -11.11
CA LYS A 35 7.88 9.84 -9.68
C LYS A 35 7.37 11.02 -8.85
N GLY A 36 6.15 11.49 -9.16
CA GLY A 36 5.42 12.48 -8.41
C GLY A 36 5.02 11.87 -7.06
N ARG A 37 5.29 12.58 -5.97
CA ARG A 37 4.65 12.34 -4.68
C ARG A 37 3.17 12.08 -4.95
N ALA A 38 2.65 10.96 -4.47
CA ALA A 38 1.24 10.59 -4.64
C ALA A 38 0.36 11.81 -4.31
N LYS A 39 -0.21 12.40 -5.34
CA LYS A 39 -1.10 13.54 -5.17
C LYS A 39 -2.43 12.97 -4.68
N LEU A 40 -2.78 13.15 -3.43
CA LEU A 40 -4.06 12.69 -2.88
C LEU A 40 -5.27 13.47 -3.42
N ARG A 41 -5.04 14.53 -4.19
CA ARG A 41 -6.08 15.37 -4.80
C ARG A 41 -7.12 14.59 -5.63
N PRO A 42 -6.75 13.60 -6.47
CA PRO A 42 -7.73 12.82 -7.23
C PRO A 42 -8.73 12.07 -6.34
N LEU A 43 -8.31 11.62 -5.16
CA LEU A 43 -9.22 10.95 -4.22
C LEU A 43 -10.26 11.91 -3.62
N LEU A 44 -9.95 13.20 -3.53
CA LEU A 44 -10.92 14.21 -3.07
C LEU A 44 -12.10 14.37 -4.04
N ALA A 45 -11.90 14.05 -5.32
CA ALA A 45 -12.98 14.03 -6.30
C ALA A 45 -14.04 12.93 -6.01
N LEU A 46 -13.72 11.95 -5.16
CA LEU A 46 -14.69 10.97 -4.66
C LEU A 46 -15.56 11.50 -3.51
N ALA A 47 -15.23 12.66 -2.94
CA ALA A 47 -15.99 13.23 -1.82
C ALA A 47 -17.50 13.41 -2.09
N PRO A 48 -17.96 13.84 -3.28
CA PRO A 48 -19.39 13.91 -3.61
C PRO A 48 -20.08 12.53 -3.53
N TYR A 49 -19.41 11.46 -3.95
CA TYR A 49 -19.95 10.10 -3.88
C TYR A 49 -20.06 9.61 -2.42
N VAL A 50 -19.04 9.89 -1.60
CA VAL A 50 -19.08 9.56 -0.16
C VAL A 50 -20.18 10.33 0.55
N SER A 51 -20.39 11.61 0.20
CA SER A 51 -21.38 12.48 0.83
C SER A 51 -22.83 12.02 0.61
N ARG A 52 -23.11 11.29 -0.47
CA ARG A 52 -24.42 10.66 -0.73
C ARG A 52 -24.77 9.63 0.35
N TYR A 53 -23.76 9.01 1.00
CA TYR A 53 -23.93 7.94 1.99
C TYR A 53 -23.50 8.36 3.40
N ARG A 54 -23.54 9.67 3.72
CA ARG A 54 -23.07 10.26 5.01
C ARG A 54 -23.61 9.55 6.25
N GLY A 55 -24.86 9.10 6.24
CA GLY A 55 -25.44 8.38 7.38
C GLY A 55 -24.76 7.04 7.63
N ARG A 56 -24.53 6.24 6.58
CA ARG A 56 -23.81 4.97 6.69
C ARG A 56 -22.33 5.19 7.04
N ALA A 57 -21.71 6.24 6.49
CA ALA A 57 -20.34 6.62 6.83
C ALA A 57 -20.20 7.03 8.29
N ALA A 58 -21.16 7.78 8.84
CA ALA A 58 -21.21 8.13 10.27
C ALA A 58 -21.36 6.88 11.15
N LEU A 59 -22.26 5.95 10.80
CA LEU A 59 -22.40 4.68 11.52
C LEU A 59 -21.12 3.82 11.45
N ALA A 60 -20.45 3.78 10.29
CA ALA A 60 -19.18 3.10 10.13
C ALA A 60 -18.09 3.73 11.00
N PHE A 61 -18.06 5.06 11.09
CA PHE A 61 -17.13 5.79 11.97
C PHE A 61 -17.41 5.52 13.45
N VAL A 62 -18.67 5.50 13.87
CA VAL A 62 -19.05 5.13 15.24
C VAL A 62 -18.61 3.70 15.56
N ALA A 63 -18.93 2.73 14.68
CA ALA A 63 -18.53 1.36 14.88
C ALA A 63 -17.00 1.19 14.93
N LEU A 64 -16.25 1.94 14.10
CA LEU A 64 -14.79 1.99 14.11
C LEU A 64 -14.27 2.55 15.44
N THR A 65 -14.85 3.65 15.93
CA THR A 65 -14.45 4.27 17.19
C THR A 65 -14.71 3.33 18.36
N VAL A 66 -15.89 2.71 18.40
CA VAL A 66 -16.23 1.71 19.44
C VAL A 66 -15.24 0.54 19.40
N ALA A 67 -14.94 -0.01 18.22
CA ALA A 67 -13.98 -1.10 18.09
C ALA A 67 -12.57 -0.68 18.55
N ALA A 68 -12.10 0.52 18.18
CA ALA A 68 -10.79 1.02 18.59
C ALA A 68 -10.70 1.25 20.10
N LEU A 69 -11.71 1.91 20.69
CA LEU A 69 -11.76 2.14 22.14
C LEU A 69 -11.85 0.82 22.91
N THR A 70 -12.68 -0.11 22.46
CA THR A 70 -12.81 -1.43 23.09
C THR A 70 -11.48 -2.20 23.02
N THR A 71 -10.75 -2.12 21.89
CA THR A 71 -9.41 -2.73 21.79
C THR A 71 -8.44 -2.10 22.79
N LEU A 72 -8.46 -0.78 22.98
CA LEU A 72 -7.62 -0.07 23.96
C LEU A 72 -8.00 -0.36 25.43
N LEU A 73 -9.22 -0.86 25.69
CA LEU A 73 -9.61 -1.28 27.04
C LEU A 73 -9.04 -2.66 27.42
N VAL A 74 -8.69 -3.50 26.46
CA VAL A 74 -8.17 -4.86 26.72
C VAL A 74 -6.92 -4.84 27.63
N PRO A 75 -5.89 -4.02 27.38
CA PRO A 75 -4.73 -3.96 28.27
C PRO A 75 -5.07 -3.49 29.69
N ILE A 76 -6.09 -2.63 29.85
CA ILE A 76 -6.56 -2.19 31.17
C ILE A 76 -7.20 -3.37 31.92
N ALA A 77 -8.02 -4.16 31.22
CA ALA A 77 -8.66 -5.34 31.80
C ALA A 77 -7.62 -6.38 32.22
N VAL A 78 -6.63 -6.64 31.34
CA VAL A 78 -5.51 -7.55 31.66
C VAL A 78 -4.71 -7.05 32.87
N ARG A 79 -4.40 -5.77 32.96
CA ARG A 79 -3.73 -5.20 34.12
C ARG A 79 -4.52 -5.45 35.41
N ARG A 80 -5.82 -5.14 35.41
CA ARG A 80 -6.65 -5.32 36.61
C ARG A 80 -6.71 -6.78 37.01
N MET A 81 -6.77 -7.69 36.07
CA MET A 81 -6.73 -9.13 36.35
C MET A 81 -5.41 -9.53 37.00
N ILE A 82 -4.26 -9.04 36.51
CA ILE A 82 -2.94 -9.36 37.08
C ILE A 82 -2.78 -8.77 38.49
N ASP A 83 -3.18 -7.48 38.65
CA ASP A 83 -2.94 -6.76 39.91
C ASP A 83 -3.91 -7.18 41.05
N PHE A 84 -5.15 -7.58 40.73
CA PHE A 84 -6.19 -7.85 41.71
C PHE A 84 -6.84 -9.24 41.60
N GLY A 85 -6.90 -9.80 40.42
CA GLY A 85 -7.58 -11.09 40.18
C GLY A 85 -6.74 -12.31 40.58
N LEU A 86 -5.42 -12.19 40.62
CA LEU A 86 -4.50 -13.28 40.99
C LEU A 86 -4.05 -13.22 42.46
N THR A 87 -4.72 -12.40 43.27
CA THR A 87 -4.49 -12.36 44.74
C THR A 87 -5.43 -13.35 45.44
N PRO A 88 -5.08 -13.87 46.64
CA PRO A 88 -5.96 -14.78 47.37
C PRO A 88 -7.34 -14.21 47.65
N GLU A 89 -7.42 -12.89 47.90
CA GLU A 89 -8.70 -12.18 48.12
C GLU A 89 -9.48 -11.98 46.82
N GLY A 90 -8.83 -12.09 45.64
CA GLY A 90 -9.45 -11.90 44.32
C GLY A 90 -10.15 -13.14 43.76
N ILE A 91 -10.05 -14.30 44.38
CA ILE A 91 -10.58 -15.57 43.86
C ILE A 91 -12.11 -15.49 43.64
N GLU A 92 -12.86 -14.84 44.50
CA GLU A 92 -14.32 -14.68 44.36
C GLU A 92 -14.69 -13.77 43.17
N LEU A 93 -13.82 -12.82 42.81
CA LEU A 93 -14.05 -11.87 41.74
C LEU A 93 -13.55 -12.36 40.36
N ILE A 94 -12.78 -13.45 40.31
CA ILE A 94 -12.12 -13.93 39.09
C ILE A 94 -13.15 -14.21 37.97
N ASN A 95 -14.27 -14.87 38.30
CA ASN A 95 -15.34 -15.18 37.36
C ASN A 95 -16.00 -13.89 36.80
N SER A 96 -16.13 -12.86 37.65
CA SER A 96 -16.66 -11.56 37.22
C SER A 96 -15.72 -10.84 36.28
N TYR A 97 -14.39 -10.86 36.53
CA TYR A 97 -13.40 -10.29 35.63
C TYR A 97 -13.42 -10.96 34.24
N PHE A 98 -13.44 -12.31 34.20
CA PHE A 98 -13.51 -13.05 32.94
C PHE A 98 -14.83 -12.80 32.19
N SER A 99 -15.97 -12.71 32.91
CA SER A 99 -17.26 -12.39 32.29
C SER A 99 -17.26 -11.00 31.67
N VAL A 100 -16.69 -9.99 32.35
CA VAL A 100 -16.55 -8.63 31.81
C VAL A 100 -15.60 -8.62 30.61
N MET A 101 -14.48 -9.35 30.67
CA MET A 101 -13.57 -9.46 29.52
C MET A 101 -14.26 -10.11 28.32
N LEU A 102 -15.06 -11.16 28.54
CA LEU A 102 -15.83 -11.80 27.47
C LEU A 102 -16.87 -10.84 26.86
N ALA A 103 -17.54 -10.05 27.68
CA ALA A 103 -18.46 -9.01 27.21
C ALA A 103 -17.72 -7.93 26.37
N VAL A 104 -16.54 -7.49 26.81
CA VAL A 104 -15.69 -6.55 26.06
C VAL A 104 -15.29 -7.15 24.70
N VAL A 105 -14.87 -8.41 24.66
CA VAL A 105 -14.56 -9.13 23.40
C VAL A 105 -15.80 -9.24 22.52
N GLY A 106 -16.97 -9.51 23.09
CA GLY A 106 -18.25 -9.55 22.37
C GLY A 106 -18.58 -8.20 21.71
N VAL A 107 -18.44 -7.11 22.44
CA VAL A 107 -18.61 -5.75 21.90
C VAL A 107 -17.61 -5.46 20.79
N LEU A 108 -16.35 -5.83 20.99
CA LEU A 108 -15.29 -5.66 19.98
C LEU A 108 -15.63 -6.45 18.69
N ALA A 109 -16.07 -7.68 18.82
CA ALA A 109 -16.45 -8.53 17.70
C ALA A 109 -17.62 -7.93 16.89
N LEU A 110 -18.69 -7.52 17.59
CA LEU A 110 -19.86 -6.91 16.97
C LEU A 110 -19.54 -5.57 16.32
N ALA A 111 -18.80 -4.70 17.00
CA ALA A 111 -18.38 -3.41 16.45
C ALA A 111 -17.46 -3.60 15.23
N SER A 112 -16.54 -4.57 15.26
CA SER A 112 -15.67 -4.89 14.13
C SER A 112 -16.46 -5.45 12.94
N ALA A 113 -17.41 -6.32 13.17
CA ALA A 113 -18.28 -6.87 12.14
C ALA A 113 -19.16 -5.79 11.50
N ALA A 114 -19.79 -4.94 12.33
CA ALA A 114 -20.59 -3.81 11.87
C ALA A 114 -19.76 -2.82 11.03
N ARG A 115 -18.57 -2.45 11.51
CA ARG A 115 -17.63 -1.62 10.77
C ARG A 115 -17.29 -2.22 9.42
N TYR A 116 -16.89 -3.50 9.40
CA TYR A 116 -16.52 -4.20 8.16
C TYR A 116 -17.67 -4.18 7.15
N TYR A 117 -18.84 -4.58 7.57
CA TYR A 117 -20.03 -4.60 6.71
C TYR A 117 -20.37 -3.21 6.15
N LEU A 118 -20.43 -2.18 7.02
CA LEU A 118 -20.77 -0.82 6.62
C LEU A 118 -19.74 -0.25 5.64
N VAL A 119 -18.45 -0.41 5.94
CA VAL A 119 -17.38 0.12 5.11
C VAL A 119 -17.33 -0.57 3.75
N MET A 120 -17.42 -1.89 3.71
CA MET A 120 -17.40 -2.65 2.44
C MET A 120 -18.62 -2.34 1.58
N THR A 121 -19.81 -2.26 2.17
CA THR A 121 -21.03 -1.91 1.42
C THR A 121 -21.05 -0.47 0.91
N ILE A 122 -20.43 0.47 1.64
CA ILE A 122 -20.23 1.85 1.14
C ILE A 122 -19.29 1.83 -0.05
N GLY A 123 -18.15 1.13 0.03
CA GLY A 123 -17.19 1.01 -1.06
C GLY A 123 -17.81 0.42 -2.32
N GLU A 124 -18.57 -0.68 -2.20
CA GLU A 124 -19.31 -1.28 -3.31
C GLU A 124 -20.29 -0.30 -3.95
N ARG A 125 -21.00 0.45 -3.15
CA ARG A 125 -22.02 1.39 -3.64
C ARG A 125 -21.41 2.58 -4.36
N ILE A 126 -20.33 3.15 -3.80
CA ILE A 126 -19.60 4.26 -4.43
C ILE A 126 -19.07 3.83 -5.80
N VAL A 127 -18.49 2.63 -5.89
CA VAL A 127 -17.97 2.11 -7.16
C VAL A 127 -19.09 1.81 -8.16
N ALA A 128 -20.22 1.30 -7.69
CA ALA A 128 -21.38 1.08 -8.57
C ALA A 128 -21.92 2.41 -9.15
N ASP A 129 -21.98 3.46 -8.31
CA ASP A 129 -22.38 4.78 -8.77
C ASP A 129 -21.36 5.37 -9.74
N LEU A 130 -20.06 5.27 -9.44
CA LEU A 130 -18.98 5.74 -10.30
C LEU A 130 -18.96 5.03 -11.66
N ARG A 131 -19.12 3.70 -11.67
CA ARG A 131 -19.23 2.93 -12.94
C ARG A 131 -20.39 3.39 -13.79
N ARG A 132 -21.54 3.65 -13.17
CA ARG A 132 -22.72 4.15 -13.87
C ARG A 132 -22.46 5.51 -14.48
N ASP A 133 -21.88 6.44 -13.70
CA ASP A 133 -21.64 7.80 -14.15
C ASP A 133 -20.58 7.83 -15.27
N VAL A 134 -19.49 7.06 -15.15
CA VAL A 134 -18.46 6.92 -16.20
C VAL A 134 -19.06 6.30 -17.46
N PHE A 135 -19.85 5.23 -17.33
CA PHE A 135 -20.46 4.60 -18.50
C PHE A 135 -21.48 5.51 -19.20
N ALA A 136 -22.31 6.21 -18.43
CA ALA A 136 -23.25 7.16 -18.98
C ALA A 136 -22.54 8.31 -19.73
N HIS A 137 -21.41 8.79 -19.18
CA HIS A 137 -20.60 9.81 -19.83
C HIS A 137 -19.96 9.29 -21.12
N LEU A 138 -19.38 8.09 -21.12
CA LEU A 138 -18.84 7.46 -22.32
C LEU A 138 -19.88 7.38 -23.45
N LEU A 139 -21.14 7.02 -23.14
CA LEU A 139 -22.19 6.96 -24.13
C LEU A 139 -22.57 8.34 -24.72
N SER A 140 -22.23 9.44 -24.07
CA SER A 140 -22.49 10.81 -24.54
C SER A 140 -21.35 11.39 -25.37
N LEU A 141 -20.18 10.74 -25.45
CA LEU A 141 -19.03 11.20 -26.22
C LEU A 141 -19.22 11.03 -27.72
N SER A 142 -18.55 11.86 -28.51
CA SER A 142 -18.64 11.83 -29.97
C SER A 142 -17.99 10.57 -30.56
N PRO A 143 -18.45 10.08 -31.74
CA PRO A 143 -17.82 8.97 -32.45
C PRO A 143 -16.32 9.19 -32.71
N ALA A 144 -15.90 10.41 -32.97
CA ALA A 144 -14.49 10.76 -33.20
C ALA A 144 -13.58 10.45 -31.99
N PHE A 145 -14.13 10.50 -30.77
CA PHE A 145 -13.40 10.05 -29.58
C PHE A 145 -13.07 8.56 -29.67
N PHE A 146 -14.03 7.74 -30.09
CA PHE A 146 -13.85 6.28 -30.18
C PHE A 146 -12.96 5.85 -31.34
N ASP A 147 -12.81 6.69 -32.38
CA ASP A 147 -11.88 6.44 -33.47
C ASP A 147 -10.42 6.56 -33.02
N SER A 148 -10.15 7.37 -32.01
CA SER A 148 -8.80 7.57 -31.42
C SER A 148 -8.55 6.73 -30.16
N ALA A 149 -9.60 6.44 -29.39
CA ALA A 149 -9.50 5.72 -28.13
C ALA A 149 -9.48 4.20 -28.32
N ARG A 150 -8.62 3.51 -27.60
CA ARG A 150 -8.60 2.04 -27.58
C ARG A 150 -9.73 1.51 -26.70
N SER A 151 -10.71 0.82 -27.26
CA SER A 151 -11.85 0.25 -26.51
C SER A 151 -11.45 -0.65 -25.35
N GLY A 152 -10.36 -1.42 -25.49
CA GLY A 152 -9.80 -2.25 -24.44
C GLY A 152 -9.29 -1.43 -23.24
N GLU A 153 -8.73 -0.26 -23.47
CA GLU A 153 -8.29 0.66 -22.41
C GLU A 153 -9.49 1.22 -21.63
N LEU A 154 -10.55 1.66 -22.32
CA LEU A 154 -11.77 2.16 -21.70
C LEU A 154 -12.44 1.10 -20.81
N ILE A 155 -12.50 -0.16 -21.27
CA ILE A 155 -13.02 -1.28 -20.49
C ILE A 155 -12.11 -1.57 -19.30
N SER A 156 -10.80 -1.52 -19.45
CA SER A 156 -9.84 -1.70 -18.35
C SER A 156 -10.02 -0.62 -17.28
N ARG A 157 -10.17 0.65 -17.67
CA ARG A 157 -10.44 1.75 -16.74
C ARG A 157 -11.77 1.55 -16.00
N LEU A 158 -12.82 1.10 -16.69
CA LEU A 158 -14.13 0.84 -16.10
C LEU A 158 -14.13 -0.36 -15.14
N THR A 159 -13.24 -1.33 -15.31
CA THR A 159 -13.19 -2.56 -14.50
C THR A 159 -12.05 -2.54 -13.49
N ALA A 160 -10.79 -2.46 -13.93
CA ALA A 160 -9.62 -2.56 -13.08
C ALA A 160 -9.47 -1.33 -12.17
N ASP A 161 -9.52 -0.11 -12.74
CA ASP A 161 -9.34 1.12 -11.95
C ASP A 161 -10.46 1.33 -10.94
N THR A 162 -11.71 1.02 -11.30
CA THR A 162 -12.82 1.10 -10.36
C THR A 162 -12.70 0.07 -9.23
N THR A 163 -12.17 -1.13 -9.52
CA THR A 163 -11.91 -2.17 -8.51
C THR A 163 -10.81 -1.72 -7.55
N GLN A 164 -9.77 -1.04 -8.05
CA GLN A 164 -8.71 -0.48 -7.24
C GLN A 164 -9.22 0.64 -6.31
N LEU A 165 -10.11 1.50 -6.81
CA LEU A 165 -10.80 2.51 -6.01
C LEU A 165 -11.68 1.88 -4.91
N LYS A 166 -12.36 0.77 -5.20
CA LYS A 166 -13.15 0.02 -4.21
C LYS A 166 -12.31 -0.37 -3.01
N SER A 167 -11.12 -0.95 -3.23
CA SER A 167 -10.21 -1.35 -2.15
C SER A 167 -9.79 -0.15 -1.30
N ALA A 168 -9.46 0.97 -1.94
CA ALA A 168 -9.02 2.16 -1.22
C ALA A 168 -10.13 2.81 -0.42
N VAL A 169 -11.30 3.06 -1.02
CA VAL A 169 -12.43 3.75 -0.38
C VAL A 169 -13.09 2.84 0.67
N GLY A 170 -13.18 1.54 0.40
CA GLY A 170 -13.72 0.56 1.32
C GLY A 170 -12.73 0.23 2.44
N ALA A 171 -11.75 -0.63 2.16
CA ALA A 171 -10.88 -1.20 3.19
C ALA A 171 -9.81 -0.21 3.68
N SER A 172 -9.02 0.38 2.75
CA SER A 172 -7.76 1.06 3.11
C SER A 172 -7.99 2.31 3.98
N VAL A 173 -9.00 3.14 3.67
CA VAL A 173 -9.34 4.32 4.48
C VAL A 173 -9.78 3.92 5.89
N SER A 174 -10.60 2.87 6.02
CA SER A 174 -11.05 2.37 7.32
C SER A 174 -9.93 1.76 8.14
N ILE A 175 -9.02 1.01 7.49
CA ILE A 175 -7.83 0.44 8.11
C ILE A 175 -6.88 1.55 8.57
N ALA A 176 -6.63 2.55 7.72
CA ALA A 176 -5.79 3.70 8.06
C ALA A 176 -6.33 4.44 9.28
N LEU A 177 -7.62 4.78 9.29
CA LEU A 177 -8.24 5.51 10.38
C LEU A 177 -8.22 4.71 11.69
N ARG A 178 -8.54 3.42 11.63
CA ARG A 178 -8.45 2.54 12.80
C ARG A 178 -7.03 2.48 13.36
N ASN A 179 -6.03 2.26 12.49
CA ASN A 179 -4.65 2.13 12.93
C ASN A 179 -4.07 3.45 13.44
N LEU A 180 -4.50 4.59 12.88
CA LEU A 180 -4.17 5.91 13.40
C LEU A 180 -4.75 6.10 14.81
N MET A 181 -6.03 5.77 15.02
CA MET A 181 -6.65 5.82 16.34
C MET A 181 -5.99 4.89 17.34
N MET A 182 -5.65 3.65 16.91
CA MET A 182 -4.94 2.68 17.73
C MET A 182 -3.53 3.18 18.10
N PHE A 183 -2.78 3.71 17.15
CA PHE A 183 -1.45 4.25 17.39
C PHE A 183 -1.50 5.43 18.37
N LEU A 184 -2.34 6.44 18.11
CA LEU A 184 -2.47 7.60 18.97
C LEU A 184 -3.02 7.24 20.36
N GLY A 185 -4.03 6.37 20.41
CA GLY A 185 -4.61 5.90 21.67
C GLY A 185 -3.62 5.07 22.49
N ALA A 186 -2.92 4.14 21.86
CA ALA A 186 -1.90 3.33 22.54
C ALA A 186 -0.72 4.21 23.02
N ALA A 187 -0.24 5.15 22.20
CA ALA A 187 0.83 6.07 22.60
C ALA A 187 0.41 6.96 23.80
N ALA A 188 -0.82 7.51 23.78
CA ALA A 188 -1.36 8.27 24.90
C ALA A 188 -1.45 7.41 26.17
N MET A 189 -1.95 6.18 26.05
CA MET A 189 -2.09 5.26 27.16
C MET A 189 -0.73 4.80 27.71
N MET A 190 0.30 4.66 26.86
CA MET A 190 1.67 4.40 27.31
C MET A 190 2.18 5.53 28.20
N VAL A 191 2.01 6.78 27.77
CA VAL A 191 2.45 7.95 28.56
C VAL A 191 1.70 8.03 29.90
N ILE A 192 0.39 7.77 29.91
CA ILE A 192 -0.44 7.74 31.13
C ILE A 192 0.00 6.59 32.07
N THR A 193 0.36 5.43 31.50
CA THR A 193 0.74 4.24 32.27
C THR A 193 2.12 4.39 32.93
N SER A 194 3.12 4.84 32.17
CA SER A 194 4.48 5.11 32.68
C SER A 194 5.20 6.13 31.82
N PRO A 195 5.26 7.42 32.24
CA PRO A 195 6.00 8.45 31.51
C PRO A 195 7.48 8.12 31.33
N LYS A 196 8.10 7.48 32.35
CA LYS A 196 9.50 7.08 32.32
C LYS A 196 9.78 6.08 31.22
N LEU A 197 9.03 4.96 31.17
CA LEU A 197 9.19 3.94 30.12
C LEU A 197 8.86 4.51 28.74
N SER A 198 7.87 5.38 28.64
CA SER A 198 7.51 6.07 27.38
C SER A 198 8.63 6.96 26.87
N GLY A 199 9.35 7.65 27.76
CA GLY A 199 10.54 8.43 27.42
C GLY A 199 11.66 7.56 26.84
N PHE A 200 11.92 6.38 27.42
CA PHE A 200 12.88 5.42 26.85
C PHE A 200 12.46 4.93 25.46
N VAL A 201 11.19 4.59 25.25
CA VAL A 201 10.67 4.18 23.95
C VAL A 201 10.84 5.31 22.92
N LEU A 202 10.49 6.55 23.30
CA LEU A 202 10.63 7.70 22.42
C LEU A 202 12.08 7.97 22.02
N LEU A 203 13.02 7.80 22.95
CA LEU A 203 14.45 7.92 22.69
C LEU A 203 14.97 6.78 21.79
N ALA A 204 14.45 5.58 21.95
CA ALA A 204 14.85 4.41 21.15
C ALA A 204 14.38 4.51 19.70
N ILE A 205 13.24 5.15 19.42
CA ILE A 205 12.67 5.25 18.05
C ILE A 205 13.68 5.80 17.04
N PRO A 206 14.29 6.98 17.20
CA PRO A 206 15.25 7.49 16.22
C PRO A 206 16.50 6.61 16.11
N LEU A 207 16.96 6.05 17.21
CA LEU A 207 18.13 5.17 17.24
C LEU A 207 17.91 3.88 16.43
N ILE A 208 16.68 3.39 16.38
CA ILE A 208 16.27 2.20 15.63
C ILE A 208 15.93 2.56 14.17
N VAL A 209 15.14 3.61 13.99
CA VAL A 209 14.58 3.95 12.67
C VAL A 209 15.64 4.45 11.70
N LEU A 210 16.62 5.25 12.16
CA LEU A 210 17.62 5.82 11.25
C LEU A 210 18.49 4.75 10.56
N PRO A 211 19.09 3.78 11.25
CA PRO A 211 19.84 2.70 10.61
C PRO A 211 18.95 1.83 9.71
N LEU A 212 17.71 1.56 10.16
CA LEU A 212 16.77 0.74 9.42
C LEU A 212 16.36 1.37 8.09
N VAL A 213 16.11 2.68 8.09
CA VAL A 213 15.80 3.43 6.86
C VAL A 213 17.02 3.49 5.93
N ALA A 214 18.22 3.68 6.46
CA ALA A 214 19.44 3.69 5.66
C ALA A 214 19.67 2.33 4.98
N PHE A 215 19.58 1.24 5.74
CA PHE A 215 19.70 -0.12 5.22
C PHE A 215 18.58 -0.48 4.23
N GLY A 216 17.34 -0.08 4.53
CA GLY A 216 16.20 -0.28 3.64
C GLY A 216 16.34 0.44 2.29
N ARG A 217 17.01 1.61 2.25
CA ARG A 217 17.33 2.30 0.99
C ARG A 217 18.35 1.51 0.17
N TRP A 218 19.35 0.93 0.82
CA TRP A 218 20.33 0.08 0.17
C TRP A 218 19.68 -1.17 -0.44
N VAL A 219 18.85 -1.89 0.32
CA VAL A 219 18.07 -3.04 -0.16
C VAL A 219 17.19 -2.67 -1.36
N ARG A 220 16.52 -1.51 -1.32
CA ARG A 220 15.73 -1.02 -2.46
C ARG A 220 16.57 -0.80 -3.72
N ARG A 221 17.78 -0.30 -3.57
CA ARG A 221 18.71 -0.12 -4.70
C ARG A 221 19.08 -1.47 -5.33
N LEU A 222 19.40 -2.46 -4.50
CA LEU A 222 19.70 -3.82 -4.98
C LEU A 222 18.47 -4.48 -5.67
N SER A 223 17.29 -4.28 -5.11
CA SER A 223 16.04 -4.79 -5.73
C SER A 223 15.77 -4.16 -7.10
N ARG A 224 16.05 -2.86 -7.28
CA ARG A 224 15.94 -2.23 -8.60
C ARG A 224 16.91 -2.82 -9.59
N ASN A 225 18.18 -2.94 -9.23
CA ASN A 225 19.19 -3.54 -10.09
C ASN A 225 18.78 -4.96 -10.54
N ALA A 226 18.21 -5.77 -9.64
CA ALA A 226 17.70 -7.09 -9.98
C ALA A 226 16.49 -7.05 -10.95
N GLN A 227 15.64 -6.02 -10.84
CA GLN A 227 14.53 -5.82 -11.79
C GLN A 227 15.04 -5.33 -13.15
N ASP A 228 16.03 -4.45 -13.16
CA ASP A 228 16.61 -3.90 -14.39
C ASP A 228 17.32 -5.02 -15.19
N THR A 229 18.16 -5.86 -14.55
CA THR A 229 18.80 -7.00 -15.21
C THR A 229 17.81 -8.04 -15.72
N LEU A 230 16.70 -8.30 -15.00
CA LEU A 230 15.64 -9.18 -15.48
C LEU A 230 14.91 -8.60 -16.70
N ALA A 231 14.68 -7.28 -16.70
CA ALA A 231 14.06 -6.57 -17.81
C ALA A 231 14.95 -6.62 -19.06
N GLU A 232 16.27 -6.44 -18.92
CA GLU A 232 17.25 -6.57 -20.01
C GLU A 232 17.24 -7.98 -20.62
N ALA A 233 17.28 -9.03 -19.80
CA ALA A 233 17.17 -10.40 -20.25
C ALA A 233 15.84 -10.67 -20.99
N SER A 234 14.74 -10.13 -20.47
CA SER A 234 13.40 -10.28 -21.08
C SER A 234 13.30 -9.54 -22.42
N ALA A 235 13.86 -8.33 -22.51
CA ALA A 235 13.90 -7.55 -23.75
C ALA A 235 14.71 -8.28 -24.83
N TYR A 236 15.87 -8.81 -24.47
CA TYR A 236 16.69 -9.62 -25.39
C TYR A 236 15.97 -10.86 -25.89
N ALA A 237 15.28 -11.59 -25.00
CA ALA A 237 14.44 -12.72 -25.42
C ALA A 237 13.32 -12.28 -26.38
N GLY A 238 12.65 -11.16 -26.09
CA GLY A 238 11.60 -10.59 -26.95
C GLY A 238 12.10 -10.23 -28.33
N GLU A 239 13.29 -9.62 -28.42
CA GLU A 239 13.94 -9.27 -29.69
C GLU A 239 14.25 -10.53 -30.51
N LEU A 240 14.85 -11.57 -29.90
CA LEU A 240 15.18 -12.82 -30.57
C LEU A 240 13.95 -13.58 -31.08
N VAL A 241 12.89 -13.63 -30.26
CA VAL A 241 11.63 -14.27 -30.64
C VAL A 241 10.95 -13.48 -31.76
N GLY A 242 11.00 -12.14 -31.69
CA GLY A 242 10.50 -11.28 -32.77
C GLY A 242 11.24 -11.48 -34.10
N ALA A 243 12.55 -11.72 -34.04
CA ALA A 243 13.43 -11.95 -35.20
C ALA A 243 13.73 -13.46 -35.44
N ILE A 244 12.91 -14.39 -34.95
CA ILE A 244 13.20 -15.82 -34.93
C ILE A 244 13.56 -16.37 -36.34
N ARG A 245 12.90 -15.93 -37.39
CA ARG A 245 13.18 -16.32 -38.76
C ARG A 245 14.61 -15.98 -39.20
N THR A 246 15.10 -14.81 -38.76
CA THR A 246 16.48 -14.37 -39.04
C THR A 246 17.49 -15.21 -38.27
N VAL A 247 17.23 -15.47 -36.98
CA VAL A 247 18.08 -16.34 -36.15
C VAL A 247 18.24 -17.72 -36.76
N GLN A 248 17.14 -18.32 -37.21
CA GLN A 248 17.14 -19.64 -37.86
C GLN A 248 17.77 -19.62 -39.24
N ALA A 249 17.52 -18.57 -40.04
CA ALA A 249 18.13 -18.46 -41.38
C ALA A 249 19.67 -18.40 -41.36
N TYR A 250 20.24 -17.83 -40.29
CA TYR A 250 21.67 -17.73 -40.05
C TYR A 250 22.22 -18.80 -39.11
N THR A 251 21.43 -19.80 -38.74
CA THR A 251 21.83 -20.90 -37.83
C THR A 251 22.49 -20.41 -36.54
N SER A 252 21.95 -19.30 -35.97
CA SER A 252 22.56 -18.61 -34.85
C SER A 252 21.91 -18.97 -33.50
N GLU A 253 21.14 -20.09 -33.42
CA GLU A 253 20.39 -20.51 -32.24
C GLU A 253 21.31 -20.74 -31.04
N GLN A 254 22.43 -21.45 -31.23
CA GLN A 254 23.36 -21.73 -30.13
C GLN A 254 24.03 -20.46 -29.58
N PHE A 255 24.33 -19.51 -30.45
CA PHE A 255 24.86 -18.19 -30.00
C PHE A 255 23.83 -17.41 -29.20
N ALA A 256 22.59 -17.38 -29.69
CA ALA A 256 21.48 -16.71 -29.03
C ALA A 256 21.18 -17.35 -27.66
N GLU A 257 21.12 -18.70 -27.59
CA GLU A 257 20.93 -19.44 -26.34
C GLU A 257 22.05 -19.17 -25.32
N LYS A 258 23.30 -19.24 -25.74
CA LYS A 258 24.45 -18.99 -24.86
C LYS A 258 24.42 -17.55 -24.31
N ARG A 259 24.10 -16.56 -25.14
CA ARG A 259 24.05 -15.17 -24.73
C ARG A 259 22.87 -14.94 -23.78
N PHE A 260 21.68 -15.45 -24.12
CA PHE A 260 20.51 -15.35 -23.23
C PHE A 260 20.76 -16.05 -21.89
N GLY A 261 21.40 -17.22 -21.88
CA GLY A 261 21.81 -17.92 -20.68
C GLY A 261 22.70 -17.05 -19.77
N GLY A 262 23.65 -16.30 -20.38
CA GLY A 262 24.47 -15.32 -19.63
C GLY A 262 23.67 -14.19 -19.00
N GLU A 263 22.72 -13.60 -19.73
CA GLU A 263 21.83 -12.54 -19.21
C GLU A 263 20.93 -13.04 -18.07
N VAL A 264 20.39 -14.26 -18.18
CA VAL A 264 19.58 -14.90 -17.14
C VAL A 264 20.41 -15.17 -15.89
N GLU A 265 21.67 -15.64 -16.05
CA GLU A 265 22.56 -15.87 -14.90
C GLU A 265 22.92 -14.56 -14.18
N GLN A 266 23.14 -13.47 -14.91
CA GLN A 266 23.35 -12.15 -14.31
C GLN A 266 22.10 -11.68 -13.54
N ALA A 267 20.91 -11.87 -14.11
CA ALA A 267 19.66 -11.54 -13.44
C ALA A 267 19.47 -12.38 -12.16
N TYR A 268 19.83 -13.68 -12.19
CA TYR A 268 19.81 -14.55 -11.02
C TYR A 268 20.76 -14.07 -9.92
N GLU A 269 22.00 -13.74 -10.23
CA GLU A 269 22.97 -13.27 -9.22
C GLU A 269 22.55 -11.91 -8.62
N ALA A 270 22.00 -10.99 -9.43
CA ALA A 270 21.44 -9.74 -8.94
C ALA A 270 20.23 -9.97 -8.00
N ALA A 271 19.32 -10.89 -8.39
CA ALA A 271 18.18 -11.28 -7.57
C ALA A 271 18.61 -11.96 -6.27
N ARG A 272 19.60 -12.84 -6.31
CA ARG A 272 20.20 -13.50 -5.16
C ARG A 272 20.78 -12.50 -4.18
N THR A 273 21.56 -11.54 -4.65
CA THR A 273 22.16 -10.47 -3.83
C THR A 273 21.07 -9.61 -3.17
N SER A 274 20.05 -9.23 -3.92
CA SER A 274 18.88 -8.52 -3.39
C SER A 274 18.15 -9.31 -2.31
N THR A 275 17.97 -10.63 -2.53
CA THR A 275 17.30 -11.54 -1.59
C THR A 275 18.11 -11.71 -0.30
N GLN A 276 19.43 -11.85 -0.40
CA GLN A 276 20.33 -11.92 0.76
C GLN A 276 20.25 -10.65 1.60
N ALA A 277 20.33 -9.48 0.96
CA ALA A 277 20.21 -8.20 1.66
C ALA A 277 18.83 -8.04 2.35
N ARG A 278 17.76 -8.52 1.69
CA ARG A 278 16.40 -8.53 2.27
C ARG A 278 16.27 -9.47 3.44
N ALA A 279 16.91 -10.66 3.38
CA ALA A 279 16.94 -11.62 4.48
C ALA A 279 17.66 -11.05 5.71
N VAL A 280 18.81 -10.39 5.51
CA VAL A 280 19.53 -9.70 6.60
C VAL A 280 18.69 -8.58 7.20
N LEU A 281 18.05 -7.74 6.35
CA LEU A 281 17.15 -6.69 6.83
C LEU A 281 16.01 -7.27 7.69
N THR A 282 15.40 -8.37 7.24
CA THR A 282 14.33 -9.05 7.98
C THR A 282 14.83 -9.55 9.34
N ALA A 283 16.01 -10.17 9.39
CA ALA A 283 16.60 -10.63 10.63
C ALA A 283 16.88 -9.46 11.61
N ILE A 284 17.40 -8.34 11.10
CA ILE A 284 17.64 -7.12 11.88
C ILE A 284 16.32 -6.57 12.45
N ILE A 285 15.27 -6.50 11.62
CA ILE A 285 13.94 -6.01 12.05
C ILE A 285 13.40 -6.89 13.18
N ILE A 286 13.42 -8.22 13.00
CA ILE A 286 12.93 -9.16 14.00
C ILE A 286 13.73 -9.00 15.31
N PHE A 287 15.07 -8.97 15.22
CA PHE A 287 15.93 -8.79 16.38
C PHE A 287 15.63 -7.49 17.14
N ILE A 288 15.53 -6.37 16.43
CA ILE A 288 15.25 -5.06 17.02
C ILE A 288 13.89 -5.04 17.72
N VAL A 289 12.85 -5.58 17.09
CA VAL A 289 11.51 -5.63 17.67
C VAL A 289 11.52 -6.43 18.98
N PHE A 290 12.06 -7.65 18.97
CA PHE A 290 12.10 -8.47 20.18
C PHE A 290 13.07 -7.93 21.23
N ALA A 291 14.23 -7.41 20.83
CA ALA A 291 15.16 -6.77 21.74
C ALA A 291 14.55 -5.55 22.45
N SER A 292 13.71 -4.77 21.73
CA SER A 292 12.97 -3.66 22.34
C SER A 292 11.98 -4.13 23.40
N VAL A 293 11.25 -5.21 23.14
CA VAL A 293 10.34 -5.82 24.13
C VAL A 293 11.12 -6.30 25.36
N VAL A 294 12.24 -7.00 25.15
CA VAL A 294 13.11 -7.48 26.24
C VAL A 294 13.67 -6.30 27.05
N ALA A 295 14.12 -5.23 26.38
CA ALA A 295 14.63 -4.04 27.06
C ALA A 295 13.54 -3.36 27.93
N ILE A 296 12.33 -3.23 27.42
CA ILE A 296 11.18 -2.68 28.17
C ILE A 296 10.88 -3.55 29.39
N LEU A 297 10.85 -4.88 29.21
CA LEU A 297 10.63 -5.80 30.32
C LEU A 297 11.77 -5.75 31.35
N TRP A 298 13.01 -5.63 30.90
CA TRP A 298 14.18 -5.54 31.80
C TRP A 298 14.14 -4.26 32.63
N ILE A 299 13.99 -3.09 32.02
CA ILE A 299 13.88 -1.81 32.73
C ILE A 299 12.64 -1.80 33.62
N GLY A 300 11.49 -2.24 33.08
CA GLY A 300 10.22 -2.28 33.81
C GLY A 300 10.24 -3.24 35.01
N SER A 301 10.97 -4.37 34.94
CA SER A 301 11.10 -5.29 36.08
C SER A 301 11.84 -4.66 37.26
N HIS A 302 12.85 -3.82 37.01
CA HIS A 302 13.50 -3.04 38.06
C HIS A 302 12.55 -2.05 38.73
N ASP A 303 11.69 -1.40 37.93
CA ASP A 303 10.68 -0.48 38.45
C ASP A 303 9.57 -1.22 39.24
N VAL A 304 9.25 -2.47 38.87
CA VAL A 304 8.36 -3.35 39.67
C VAL A 304 8.98 -3.75 40.98
N LEU A 305 10.23 -4.21 40.96
CA LEU A 305 10.94 -4.64 42.16
C LEU A 305 11.19 -3.49 43.16
N SER A 306 11.35 -2.26 42.65
CA SER A 306 11.45 -1.05 43.48
C SER A 306 10.10 -0.54 43.98
N GLY A 307 8.98 -1.14 43.58
CA GLY A 307 7.63 -0.72 43.93
C GLY A 307 7.11 0.53 43.19
N ALA A 308 7.85 1.02 42.18
CA ALA A 308 7.47 2.19 41.40
C ALA A 308 6.23 1.96 40.49
N ILE A 309 6.09 0.73 39.98
CA ILE A 309 4.93 0.29 39.18
C ILE A 309 4.48 -1.11 39.60
N THR A 310 3.23 -1.47 39.28
CA THR A 310 2.73 -2.84 39.51
C THR A 310 3.07 -3.75 38.33
N PRO A 311 3.16 -5.11 38.56
CA PRO A 311 3.35 -6.07 37.45
C PRO A 311 2.30 -5.92 36.34
N GLY A 312 1.05 -5.68 36.70
CA GLY A 312 -0.03 -5.45 35.73
C GLY A 312 0.15 -4.16 34.92
N ARG A 313 0.73 -3.09 35.53
CA ARG A 313 1.09 -1.88 34.77
C ARG A 313 2.17 -2.12 33.73
N LEU A 314 3.18 -2.95 34.06
CA LEU A 314 4.21 -3.33 33.10
C LEU A 314 3.61 -4.13 31.95
N GLY A 315 2.76 -5.13 32.23
CA GLY A 315 2.05 -5.89 31.20
C GLY A 315 1.18 -5.00 30.30
N GLN A 316 0.42 -4.07 30.90
CA GLN A 316 -0.37 -3.09 30.19
C GLN A 316 0.48 -2.23 29.23
N PHE A 317 1.64 -1.75 29.70
CA PHE A 317 2.55 -0.94 28.90
C PHE A 317 3.07 -1.71 27.68
N VAL A 318 3.49 -2.95 27.87
CA VAL A 318 3.99 -3.82 26.78
C VAL A 318 2.89 -4.06 25.74
N LEU A 319 1.66 -4.33 26.16
CA LEU A 319 0.54 -4.51 25.24
C LEU A 319 0.27 -3.25 24.41
N TYR A 320 0.30 -2.06 25.03
CA TYR A 320 0.15 -0.80 24.27
C TYR A 320 1.33 -0.56 23.33
N ALA A 321 2.55 -0.90 23.71
CA ALA A 321 3.71 -0.79 22.82
C ALA A 321 3.55 -1.68 21.57
N VAL A 322 3.06 -2.91 21.75
CA VAL A 322 2.75 -3.82 20.63
C VAL A 322 1.65 -3.24 19.74
N PHE A 323 0.57 -2.70 20.31
CA PHE A 323 -0.51 -2.09 19.55
C PHE A 323 -0.06 -0.86 18.77
N ALA A 324 0.77 0.00 19.38
CA ALA A 324 1.34 1.16 18.71
C ALA A 324 2.24 0.76 17.54
N ALA A 325 3.12 -0.22 17.74
CA ALA A 325 4.02 -0.73 16.70
C ALA A 325 3.24 -1.37 15.52
N ALA A 326 2.24 -2.21 15.82
CA ALA A 326 1.39 -2.83 14.82
C ALA A 326 0.58 -1.80 14.03
N GLY A 327 0.02 -0.79 14.72
CA GLY A 327 -0.74 0.30 14.07
C GLY A 327 0.11 1.10 13.10
N LEU A 328 1.36 1.43 13.47
CA LEU A 328 2.29 2.16 12.60
C LEU A 328 2.72 1.33 11.39
N GLY A 329 2.95 0.02 11.58
CA GLY A 329 3.29 -0.90 10.48
C GLY A 329 2.18 -0.95 9.42
N GLN A 330 0.94 -1.12 9.85
CA GLN A 330 -0.20 -1.16 8.93
C GLN A 330 -0.48 0.17 8.23
N LEU A 331 -0.22 1.32 8.87
CA LEU A 331 -0.32 2.63 8.21
C LEU A 331 0.64 2.76 7.03
N SER A 332 1.84 2.18 7.14
CA SER A 332 2.82 2.19 6.04
C SER A 332 2.36 1.32 4.85
N GLU A 333 1.70 0.21 5.09
CA GLU A 333 1.14 -0.68 4.06
C GLU A 333 -0.02 0.00 3.32
N VAL A 334 -0.95 0.58 4.07
CA VAL A 334 -2.11 1.29 3.50
C VAL A 334 -1.70 2.47 2.62
N TRP A 335 -0.57 3.13 2.91
CA TRP A 335 -0.06 4.21 2.08
C TRP A 335 0.20 3.78 0.63
N GLY A 336 0.72 2.57 0.42
CA GLY A 336 0.91 1.99 -0.92
C GLY A 336 -0.40 1.81 -1.67
N GLU A 337 -1.43 1.26 -1.00
CA GLU A 337 -2.75 1.05 -1.59
C GLU A 337 -3.45 2.37 -1.94
N VAL A 338 -3.40 3.35 -1.05
CA VAL A 338 -3.97 4.70 -1.26
C VAL A 338 -3.27 5.42 -2.41
N SER A 339 -1.96 5.28 -2.54
CA SER A 339 -1.19 5.86 -3.64
C SER A 339 -1.57 5.26 -4.99
N ALA A 340 -1.72 3.93 -5.06
CA ALA A 340 -2.14 3.23 -6.26
C ALA A 340 -3.58 3.61 -6.67
N ALA A 341 -4.49 3.69 -5.71
CA ALA A 341 -5.86 4.12 -5.95
C ALA A 341 -5.96 5.59 -6.39
N SER A 342 -5.05 6.46 -5.94
CA SER A 342 -5.00 7.85 -6.41
C SER A 342 -4.70 7.93 -7.90
N GLY A 343 -3.78 7.09 -8.41
CA GLY A 343 -3.53 6.99 -9.85
C GLY A 343 -4.74 6.46 -10.63
N ALA A 344 -5.44 5.45 -10.09
CA ALA A 344 -6.67 4.95 -10.70
C ALA A 344 -7.79 6.00 -10.73
N ALA A 345 -7.92 6.80 -9.65
CA ALA A 345 -8.85 7.92 -9.61
C ALA A 345 -8.54 8.96 -10.69
N GLU A 346 -7.28 9.35 -10.84
CA GLU A 346 -6.85 10.31 -11.84
C GLU A 346 -7.27 9.89 -13.25
N ARG A 347 -6.97 8.64 -13.66
CA ARG A 347 -7.34 8.09 -14.95
C ARG A 347 -8.86 8.01 -15.21
N LEU A 348 -9.65 7.75 -14.16
CA LEU A 348 -11.11 7.71 -14.28
C LEU A 348 -11.71 9.11 -14.39
N PHE A 349 -11.19 10.07 -13.63
CA PHE A 349 -11.66 11.45 -13.72
C PHE A 349 -11.21 12.16 -14.99
N GLU A 350 -10.08 11.75 -15.61
CA GLU A 350 -9.72 12.20 -16.97
C GLU A 350 -10.84 11.90 -17.95
N ILE A 351 -11.43 10.70 -17.93
CA ILE A 351 -12.56 10.36 -18.81
C ILE A 351 -13.77 11.27 -18.55
N LEU A 352 -14.08 11.54 -17.27
CA LEU A 352 -15.24 12.35 -16.91
C LEU A 352 -15.09 13.85 -17.26
N HIS A 353 -13.89 14.29 -17.60
CA HIS A 353 -13.60 15.68 -17.97
C HIS A 353 -13.44 15.89 -19.50
N VAL A 354 -13.50 14.84 -20.29
CA VAL A 354 -13.55 14.89 -21.75
C VAL A 354 -14.94 15.34 -22.21
#